data_70f2ddffc090386c42723d2dace53f8a
#
_entry.id   70f2ddffc090386c42723d2dace53f8a
#
_cell.length_a   1.000
_cell.length_b   1.000
_cell.length_c   1.000
_cell.angle_alpha   90.00
_cell.angle_beta   90.00
_cell.angle_gamma   90.00
#
_symmetry.space_group_name_H-M   'P 1'
#
loop_
_entity.id
_entity.type
_entity.pdbx_description
1 polymer ?
#
loop_
_entity_poly.entity_id
_entity_poly.type
_entity_poly.pdbx_seq_one_letter_code
_entity_poly.pdbx_strand_id
1 'polypeptide(L)'
;MITIAICDDDTAVHKELRDIIASYSISYNEDIKVFSYTSVDALLATKIAYNILFLDIRFNSSETGLDAAKMLRISGNDCIIVLLTSLKTKAIEGYEVGAYHYLVKPIRKETIFRLLRQMLIHLRNKARVIPIKHEYGTEIISISQIQYIQSSMRKRYIHLTAATVETWEPLKDIFAKLPYGEFGYIQKGTVINFEKVSCVMKNSIILEKTTTLNIGRQYKQTFFDHYFAYMGK
;
A
#
# COMPACT_ATOMS: atom_id res chain seq x y z
N MET A 1 4.03 -10.82 -1.69
CA MET A 1 5.25 -10.69 -2.54
C MET A 1 5.27 -9.30 -3.16
N ILE A 2 6.32 -8.53 -2.96
CA ILE A 2 6.58 -7.20 -3.55
C ILE A 2 7.55 -7.39 -4.71
N THR A 3 7.27 -6.76 -5.85
CA THR A 3 8.12 -6.81 -7.04
C THR A 3 8.87 -5.50 -7.23
N ILE A 4 10.20 -5.59 -7.28
CA ILE A 4 11.09 -4.43 -7.48
C ILE A 4 11.85 -4.62 -8.78
N ALA A 5 11.88 -3.59 -9.64
CA ALA A 5 12.76 -3.54 -10.79
C ALA A 5 13.92 -2.56 -10.55
N ILE A 6 15.09 -2.90 -11.05
CA ILE A 6 16.27 -2.04 -11.13
C ILE A 6 16.62 -1.92 -12.60
N CYS A 7 16.69 -0.70 -13.11
CA CYS A 7 17.07 -0.42 -14.48
C CYS A 7 18.23 0.59 -14.50
N ASP A 8 19.42 0.11 -14.84
CA ASP A 8 20.69 0.84 -14.82
C ASP A 8 21.66 0.13 -15.77
N ASP A 9 22.47 0.81 -16.55
CA ASP A 9 23.45 0.17 -17.43
C ASP A 9 24.73 -0.26 -16.67
N ASP A 10 24.91 0.23 -15.42
CA ASP A 10 26.00 -0.19 -14.53
C ASP A 10 25.56 -1.42 -13.70
N THR A 11 26.15 -2.58 -14.01
CA THR A 11 25.89 -3.82 -13.28
C THR A 11 26.39 -3.81 -11.83
N ALA A 12 27.31 -2.91 -11.47
CA ALA A 12 27.75 -2.74 -10.09
C ALA A 12 26.62 -2.16 -9.22
N VAL A 13 25.83 -1.22 -9.77
CA VAL A 13 24.64 -0.66 -9.11
C VAL A 13 23.57 -1.74 -8.89
N HIS A 14 23.40 -2.65 -9.84
CA HIS A 14 22.47 -3.80 -9.67
C HIS A 14 22.88 -4.67 -8.49
N LYS A 15 24.15 -5.00 -8.37
CA LYS A 15 24.66 -5.81 -7.26
C LYS A 15 24.46 -5.11 -5.94
N GLU A 16 24.89 -3.84 -5.85
CA GLU A 16 24.77 -3.03 -4.63
C GLU A 16 23.30 -2.94 -4.15
N LEU A 17 22.37 -2.58 -5.04
CA LEU A 17 20.95 -2.47 -4.69
C LEU A 17 20.35 -3.84 -4.32
N ARG A 18 20.68 -4.92 -5.04
CA ARG A 18 20.22 -6.26 -4.71
C ARG A 18 20.66 -6.69 -3.32
N ASP A 19 21.92 -6.47 -2.98
CA ASP A 19 22.48 -6.84 -1.68
C ASP A 19 21.80 -6.05 -0.54
N ILE A 20 21.56 -4.75 -0.77
CA ILE A 20 20.85 -3.90 0.19
C ILE A 20 19.37 -4.36 0.34
N ILE A 21 18.68 -4.60 -0.77
CA ILE A 21 17.27 -5.03 -0.75
C ILE A 21 17.13 -6.43 -0.10
N ALA A 22 18.04 -7.35 -0.39
CA ALA A 22 18.07 -8.68 0.24
C ALA A 22 18.29 -8.57 1.76
N SER A 23 19.22 -7.71 2.20
CA SER A 23 19.44 -7.43 3.63
C SER A 23 18.17 -6.87 4.30
N TYR A 24 17.44 -5.98 3.60
CA TYR A 24 16.17 -5.42 4.08
C TYR A 24 15.09 -6.51 4.21
N SER A 25 14.92 -7.33 3.14
CA SER A 25 13.96 -8.42 3.09
C SER A 25 14.13 -9.38 4.28
N ILE A 26 15.37 -9.79 4.57
CA ILE A 26 15.69 -10.65 5.72
C ILE A 26 15.42 -9.94 7.05
N SER A 27 15.86 -8.68 7.21
CA SER A 27 15.76 -7.94 8.48
C SER A 27 14.31 -7.67 8.89
N TYR A 28 13.40 -7.50 7.94
CA TYR A 28 12.00 -7.12 8.17
C TYR A 28 11.00 -8.23 7.77
N ASN A 29 11.49 -9.42 7.42
CA ASN A 29 10.67 -10.56 6.97
C ASN A 29 9.70 -10.17 5.83
N GLU A 30 10.22 -9.42 4.83
CA GLU A 30 9.45 -8.98 3.68
C GLU A 30 9.69 -9.91 2.48
N ASP A 31 8.63 -10.35 1.83
CA ASP A 31 8.72 -11.15 0.60
C ASP A 31 8.91 -10.24 -0.61
N ILE A 32 10.19 -10.08 -1.04
CA ILE A 32 10.59 -9.17 -2.11
C ILE A 32 11.28 -9.94 -3.23
N LYS A 33 10.78 -9.76 -4.47
CA LYS A 33 11.41 -10.28 -5.69
C LYS A 33 12.01 -9.13 -6.50
N VAL A 34 13.31 -9.26 -6.86
CA VAL A 34 14.05 -8.23 -7.59
C VAL A 34 14.35 -8.68 -9.02
N PHE A 35 14.06 -7.81 -9.98
CA PHE A 35 14.40 -7.93 -11.40
C PHE A 35 15.40 -6.86 -11.77
N SER A 36 16.29 -7.15 -12.74
CA SER A 36 17.34 -6.21 -13.17
C SER A 36 17.38 -6.10 -14.69
N TYR A 37 17.48 -4.88 -15.18
CA TYR A 37 17.50 -4.51 -16.61
C TYR A 37 18.67 -3.56 -16.86
N THR A 38 19.44 -3.82 -17.90
CA THR A 38 20.58 -2.99 -18.30
C THR A 38 20.20 -1.97 -19.37
N SER A 39 18.95 -1.99 -19.85
CA SER A 39 18.45 -1.02 -20.83
C SER A 39 16.96 -0.71 -20.62
N VAL A 40 16.55 0.46 -21.07
CA VAL A 40 15.16 0.91 -21.08
C VAL A 40 14.29 -0.02 -21.92
N ASP A 41 14.78 -0.43 -23.12
CA ASP A 41 14.04 -1.33 -24.01
C ASP A 41 13.71 -2.66 -23.33
N ALA A 42 14.67 -3.27 -22.64
CA ALA A 42 14.47 -4.51 -21.91
C ALA A 42 13.44 -4.35 -20.78
N LEU A 43 13.44 -3.21 -20.10
CA LEU A 43 12.45 -2.88 -19.08
C LEU A 43 11.06 -2.74 -19.68
N LEU A 44 10.92 -1.99 -20.77
CA LEU A 44 9.62 -1.71 -21.41
C LEU A 44 9.04 -2.92 -22.16
N ALA A 45 9.88 -3.82 -22.68
CA ALA A 45 9.46 -5.05 -23.33
C ALA A 45 8.81 -6.07 -22.38
N THR A 46 9.02 -5.94 -21.08
CA THR A 46 8.46 -6.88 -20.11
C THR A 46 6.97 -6.63 -19.84
N LYS A 47 6.23 -7.73 -19.62
CA LYS A 47 4.82 -7.67 -19.16
C LYS A 47 4.66 -7.73 -17.65
N ILE A 48 5.78 -7.70 -16.92
CA ILE A 48 5.76 -7.81 -15.45
C ILE A 48 5.32 -6.46 -14.86
N ALA A 49 4.31 -6.48 -14.00
CA ALA A 49 3.94 -5.31 -13.21
C ALA A 49 4.84 -5.21 -11.97
N TYR A 50 5.58 -4.11 -11.87
CA TYR A 50 6.42 -3.82 -10.72
C TYR A 50 5.71 -2.91 -9.73
N ASN A 51 5.97 -3.13 -8.43
CA ASN A 51 5.51 -2.21 -7.39
C ASN A 51 6.45 -1.01 -7.25
N ILE A 52 7.76 -1.25 -7.38
CA ILE A 52 8.81 -0.24 -7.24
C ILE A 52 9.79 -0.38 -8.40
N LEU A 53 10.22 0.74 -8.97
CA LEU A 53 11.25 0.82 -10.01
C LEU A 53 12.35 1.78 -9.55
N PHE A 54 13.56 1.27 -9.42
CA PHE A 54 14.79 2.07 -9.35
C PHE A 54 15.29 2.26 -10.78
N LEU A 55 15.36 3.50 -11.26
CA LEU A 55 15.61 3.83 -12.65
C LEU A 55 16.74 4.85 -12.76
N ASP A 56 17.83 4.48 -13.43
CA ASP A 56 18.86 5.48 -13.75
C ASP A 56 18.31 6.51 -14.73
N ILE A 57 18.70 7.76 -14.56
CA ILE A 57 18.35 8.86 -15.47
C ILE A 57 19.18 8.79 -16.73
N ARG A 58 20.44 8.34 -16.63
CA ARG A 58 21.39 8.33 -17.73
C ARG A 58 21.75 6.92 -18.13
N PHE A 59 21.44 6.59 -19.36
CA PHE A 59 21.93 5.41 -20.04
C PHE A 59 22.95 5.83 -21.12
N ASN A 60 23.80 4.90 -21.51
CA ASN A 60 24.73 5.09 -22.65
C ASN A 60 24.00 5.08 -24.03
N SER A 61 22.69 5.16 -24.03
CA SER A 61 21.80 5.23 -25.20
C SER A 61 21.21 6.62 -25.41
N SER A 62 20.55 6.85 -26.54
CA SER A 62 19.84 8.09 -26.83
C SER A 62 18.60 8.32 -25.94
N GLU A 63 18.03 7.27 -25.37
CA GLU A 63 16.88 7.34 -24.47
C GLU A 63 17.32 7.55 -23.04
N THR A 64 16.64 8.47 -22.35
CA THR A 64 16.89 8.75 -20.95
C THR A 64 15.94 7.97 -20.05
N GLY A 65 16.34 7.70 -18.81
CA GLY A 65 15.41 7.13 -17.82
C GLY A 65 14.19 8.00 -17.56
N LEU A 66 14.27 9.31 -17.78
CA LEU A 66 13.13 10.22 -17.68
C LEU A 66 12.10 9.96 -18.80
N ASP A 67 12.55 9.67 -20.03
CA ASP A 67 11.65 9.33 -21.14
C ASP A 67 10.97 8.00 -20.87
N ALA A 68 11.71 7.02 -20.36
CA ALA A 68 11.15 5.74 -19.91
C ALA A 68 10.08 5.93 -18.82
N ALA A 69 10.34 6.78 -17.83
CA ALA A 69 9.39 7.09 -16.78
C ALA A 69 8.11 7.75 -17.34
N LYS A 70 8.24 8.69 -18.30
CA LYS A 70 7.10 9.31 -19.03
C LYS A 70 6.28 8.26 -19.78
N MET A 71 6.93 7.37 -20.52
CA MET A 71 6.26 6.27 -21.25
C MET A 71 5.49 5.35 -20.30
N LEU A 72 6.07 4.98 -19.15
CA LEU A 72 5.39 4.18 -18.14
C LEU A 72 4.14 4.90 -17.62
N ARG A 73 4.20 6.20 -17.34
CA ARG A 73 3.03 6.97 -16.89
C ARG A 73 1.94 7.07 -17.95
N ILE A 74 2.30 7.31 -19.20
CA ILE A 74 1.37 7.36 -20.34
C ILE A 74 0.67 6.01 -20.54
N SER A 75 1.37 4.88 -20.31
CA SER A 75 0.77 3.53 -20.38
C SER A 75 -0.10 3.17 -19.17
N GLY A 76 -0.30 4.09 -18.22
CA GLY A 76 -1.08 3.85 -16.99
C GLY A 76 -0.34 3.04 -15.93
N ASN A 77 0.98 2.90 -16.03
CA ASN A 77 1.76 2.20 -15.02
C ASN A 77 1.98 3.11 -13.80
N ASP A 78 1.43 2.72 -12.67
CA ASP A 78 1.41 3.46 -11.40
C ASP A 78 2.49 3.02 -10.41
N CYS A 79 3.54 2.30 -10.86
CA CYS A 79 4.62 1.87 -9.97
C CYS A 79 5.30 3.06 -9.30
N ILE A 80 5.84 2.84 -8.11
CA ILE A 80 6.67 3.84 -7.42
C ILE A 80 7.99 3.94 -8.15
N ILE A 81 8.32 5.11 -8.73
CA ILE A 81 9.58 5.35 -9.42
C ILE A 81 10.54 6.10 -8.49
N VAL A 82 11.72 5.53 -8.29
CA VAL A 82 12.86 6.15 -7.64
C VAL A 82 13.94 6.38 -8.70
N LEU A 83 14.24 7.64 -8.98
CA LEU A 83 15.26 8.00 -9.96
C LEU A 83 16.65 7.94 -9.34
N LEU A 84 17.59 7.31 -10.04
CA LEU A 84 19.00 7.22 -9.67
C LEU A 84 19.80 8.19 -10.54
N THR A 85 20.82 8.84 -9.99
CA THR A 85 21.66 9.77 -10.76
C THR A 85 23.02 10.00 -10.12
N SER A 86 24.01 10.27 -10.95
CA SER A 86 25.32 10.79 -10.53
C SER A 86 25.36 12.32 -10.38
N LEU A 87 24.32 13.06 -10.81
CA LEU A 87 24.30 14.52 -10.83
C LEU A 87 23.31 15.11 -9.82
N LYS A 88 23.77 16.04 -8.97
CA LYS A 88 22.94 16.76 -7.99
C LYS A 88 21.96 17.78 -8.61
N THR A 89 22.12 18.16 -9.87
CA THR A 89 21.44 19.31 -10.49
C THR A 89 20.14 19.02 -11.23
N LYS A 90 19.77 17.73 -11.43
CA LYS A 90 18.60 17.33 -12.24
C LYS A 90 17.33 16.96 -11.45
N ALA A 91 17.26 17.33 -10.17
CA ALA A 91 16.08 17.00 -9.33
C ALA A 91 14.77 17.62 -9.84
N ILE A 92 14.82 18.70 -10.59
CA ILE A 92 13.64 19.44 -11.10
C ILE A 92 12.93 18.62 -12.20
N GLU A 93 13.64 17.91 -13.06
CA GLU A 93 13.07 17.10 -14.16
C GLU A 93 12.29 15.86 -13.63
N GLY A 94 12.61 15.38 -12.42
CA GLY A 94 11.93 14.27 -11.78
C GLY A 94 10.49 14.56 -11.33
N TYR A 95 10.14 15.84 -11.13
CA TYR A 95 8.78 16.25 -10.77
C TYR A 95 7.78 15.99 -11.91
N GLU A 96 8.19 16.18 -13.17
CA GLU A 96 7.33 16.00 -14.35
C GLU A 96 6.85 14.55 -14.54
N VAL A 97 7.61 13.57 -14.06
CA VAL A 97 7.29 12.14 -14.21
C VAL A 97 6.63 11.55 -12.96
N GLY A 98 6.33 12.36 -11.95
CA GLY A 98 5.76 11.89 -10.70
C GLY A 98 6.67 10.89 -9.98
N ALA A 99 7.99 11.13 -9.99
CA ALA A 99 8.94 10.31 -9.26
C ALA A 99 8.71 10.45 -7.74
N TYR A 100 8.70 9.32 -7.05
CA TYR A 100 8.53 9.28 -5.60
C TYR A 100 9.74 9.83 -4.86
N HIS A 101 10.92 9.56 -5.38
CA HIS A 101 12.18 10.01 -4.78
C HIS A 101 13.30 10.10 -5.81
N TYR A 102 14.32 10.86 -5.45
CA TYR A 102 15.52 11.09 -6.24
C TYR A 102 16.74 10.72 -5.42
N LEU A 103 17.54 9.78 -5.90
CA LEU A 103 18.73 9.28 -5.23
C LEU A 103 19.99 9.64 -6.00
N VAL A 104 20.92 10.27 -5.31
CA VAL A 104 22.26 10.55 -5.86
C VAL A 104 23.19 9.40 -5.54
N LYS A 105 23.89 8.87 -6.56
CA LYS A 105 24.97 7.88 -6.40
C LYS A 105 26.18 8.55 -5.71
N PRO A 106 26.90 7.89 -4.77
CA PRO A 106 26.78 6.48 -4.39
C PRO A 106 25.58 6.23 -3.45
N ILE A 107 24.98 5.06 -3.58
CA ILE A 107 23.78 4.66 -2.86
C ILE A 107 24.16 4.22 -1.44
N ARG A 108 23.48 4.77 -0.42
CA ARG A 108 23.72 4.42 0.98
C ARG A 108 22.66 3.46 1.48
N LYS A 109 23.08 2.40 2.16
CA LYS A 109 22.21 1.35 2.72
C LYS A 109 21.10 1.95 3.59
N GLU A 110 21.42 2.87 4.48
CA GLU A 110 20.47 3.49 5.42
C GLU A 110 19.40 4.29 4.67
N THR A 111 19.78 4.93 3.56
CA THR A 111 18.83 5.67 2.70
C THR A 111 17.84 4.73 2.04
N ILE A 112 18.32 3.62 1.46
CA ILE A 112 17.48 2.60 0.83
C ILE A 112 16.55 1.96 1.87
N PHE A 113 17.03 1.61 3.06
CA PHE A 113 16.22 1.03 4.12
C PHE A 113 15.06 1.95 4.51
N ARG A 114 15.33 3.25 4.70
CA ARG A 114 14.31 4.25 5.00
C ARG A 114 13.29 4.37 3.87
N LEU A 115 13.76 4.44 2.61
CA LEU A 115 12.89 4.55 1.44
C LEU A 115 12.04 3.31 1.24
N LEU A 116 12.60 2.11 1.32
CA LEU A 116 11.85 0.86 1.23
C LEU A 116 10.73 0.83 2.26
N ARG A 117 11.03 1.16 3.52
CA ARG A 117 10.01 1.24 4.57
C ARG A 117 8.86 2.19 4.20
N GLN A 118 9.18 3.39 3.73
CA GLN A 118 8.18 4.39 3.34
C GLN A 118 7.36 3.93 2.13
N MET A 119 8.02 3.39 1.09
CA MET A 119 7.38 2.89 -0.11
C MET A 119 6.46 1.70 0.16
N LEU A 120 6.87 0.76 1.02
CA LEU A 120 6.04 -0.38 1.40
C LEU A 120 4.80 0.05 2.18
N ILE A 121 4.92 1.02 3.10
CA ILE A 121 3.77 1.63 3.77
C ILE A 121 2.84 2.29 2.74
N HIS A 122 3.40 3.06 1.80
CA HIS A 122 2.63 3.71 0.74
C HIS A 122 1.87 2.71 -0.14
N LEU A 123 2.54 1.63 -0.57
CA LEU A 123 1.93 0.56 -1.37
C LEU A 123 0.81 -0.15 -0.60
N ARG A 124 1.02 -0.45 0.68
CA ARG A 124 0.00 -1.05 1.54
C ARG A 124 -1.20 -0.13 1.68
N ASN A 125 -0.99 1.17 1.81
CA ASN A 125 -2.07 2.16 1.92
C ASN A 125 -2.79 2.38 0.57
N LYS A 126 -2.07 2.45 -0.55
CA LYS A 126 -2.65 2.59 -1.91
C LYS A 126 -3.48 1.37 -2.32
N ALA A 127 -3.05 0.16 -1.96
CA ALA A 127 -3.77 -1.09 -2.23
C ALA A 127 -5.01 -1.28 -1.35
N ARG A 128 -5.27 -0.38 -0.40
CA ARG A 128 -6.27 -0.53 0.65
C ARG A 128 -7.42 0.43 0.49
N VAL A 129 -8.03 0.42 -0.70
CA VAL A 129 -9.28 1.13 -0.97
C VAL A 129 -10.36 0.14 -1.37
N ILE A 130 -11.62 0.46 -1.05
CA ILE A 130 -12.79 -0.30 -1.50
C ILE A 130 -13.76 0.62 -2.23
N PRO A 131 -14.34 0.17 -3.37
CA PRO A 131 -15.42 0.87 -4.02
C PRO A 131 -16.73 0.61 -3.28
N ILE A 132 -17.43 1.66 -2.90
CA ILE A 132 -18.77 1.62 -2.27
C ILE A 132 -19.77 2.29 -3.18
N LYS A 133 -20.82 1.56 -3.56
CA LYS A 133 -21.92 2.06 -4.38
C LYS A 133 -22.93 2.81 -3.52
N HIS A 134 -23.35 3.97 -3.98
CA HIS A 134 -24.45 4.75 -3.41
C HIS A 134 -25.34 5.32 -4.51
N GLU A 135 -26.39 6.04 -4.15
CA GLU A 135 -27.44 6.49 -5.09
C GLU A 135 -26.88 7.30 -6.28
N TYR A 136 -25.82 8.08 -6.06
CA TYR A 136 -25.25 8.99 -7.06
C TYR A 136 -23.97 8.50 -7.72
N GLY A 137 -23.54 7.23 -7.47
CA GLY A 137 -22.32 6.69 -8.07
C GLY A 137 -21.55 5.71 -7.20
N THR A 138 -20.23 5.72 -7.36
CA THR A 138 -19.33 4.87 -6.58
C THR A 138 -18.28 5.74 -5.92
N GLU A 139 -18.18 5.65 -4.60
CA GLU A 139 -17.16 6.33 -3.80
C GLU A 139 -16.01 5.35 -3.50
N ILE A 140 -14.78 5.84 -3.61
CA ILE A 140 -13.57 5.07 -3.29
C ILE A 140 -13.14 5.41 -1.87
N ILE A 141 -13.26 4.45 -0.96
CA ILE A 141 -12.99 4.63 0.47
C ILE A 141 -11.68 3.97 0.84
N SER A 142 -10.79 4.72 1.50
CA SER A 142 -9.59 4.14 2.10
C SER A 142 -9.95 3.28 3.32
N ILE A 143 -9.46 2.03 3.31
CA ILE A 143 -9.70 1.07 4.40
C ILE A 143 -9.17 1.58 5.75
N SER A 144 -8.05 2.30 5.73
CA SER A 144 -7.45 2.89 6.94
C SER A 144 -8.33 3.96 7.60
N GLN A 145 -9.28 4.55 6.86
CA GLN A 145 -10.23 5.51 7.40
C GLN A 145 -11.46 4.85 8.03
N ILE A 146 -11.73 3.59 7.70
CA ILE A 146 -12.92 2.89 8.21
C ILE A 146 -12.70 2.53 9.67
N GLN A 147 -13.55 3.04 10.55
CA GLN A 147 -13.60 2.67 11.97
C GLN A 147 -14.49 1.44 12.18
N TYR A 148 -15.73 1.53 11.71
CA TYR A 148 -16.70 0.44 11.77
C TYR A 148 -17.78 0.64 10.71
N ILE A 149 -18.54 -0.42 10.44
CA ILE A 149 -19.67 -0.42 9.52
C ILE A 149 -20.88 -0.94 10.28
N GLN A 150 -21.97 -0.21 10.21
CA GLN A 150 -23.20 -0.56 10.91
C GLN A 150 -24.39 -0.63 9.96
N SER A 151 -25.21 -1.67 10.10
CA SER A 151 -26.49 -1.78 9.45
C SER A 151 -27.58 -1.16 10.31
N SER A 152 -28.38 -0.27 9.75
CA SER A 152 -29.57 0.27 10.38
C SER A 152 -30.71 0.30 9.36
N MET A 153 -31.82 -0.35 9.69
CA MET A 153 -32.96 -0.53 8.79
C MET A 153 -32.53 -1.14 7.44
N ARG A 154 -32.70 -0.40 6.33
CA ARG A 154 -32.36 -0.84 4.97
C ARG A 154 -31.00 -0.31 4.49
N LYS A 155 -30.33 0.54 5.27
CA LYS A 155 -29.09 1.22 4.91
C LYS A 155 -27.89 0.68 5.71
N ARG A 156 -26.69 0.92 5.21
CA ARG A 156 -25.42 0.69 5.89
C ARG A 156 -24.70 2.00 5.99
N TYR A 157 -24.11 2.18 7.15
CA TYR A 157 -23.35 3.37 7.49
C TYR A 157 -21.90 2.95 7.69
N ILE A 158 -21.00 3.47 6.85
CA ILE A 158 -19.55 3.25 6.96
C ILE A 158 -19.02 4.46 7.70
N HIS A 159 -18.69 4.26 8.97
CA HIS A 159 -18.14 5.31 9.83
C HIS A 159 -16.65 5.41 9.58
N LEU A 160 -16.22 6.54 9.02
CA LEU A 160 -14.85 6.92 8.78
C LEU A 160 -14.34 7.80 9.92
N THR A 161 -13.04 8.04 9.98
CA THR A 161 -12.41 8.92 10.98
C THR A 161 -13.00 10.35 10.96
N ALA A 162 -13.35 10.88 9.79
CA ALA A 162 -13.84 12.25 9.64
C ALA A 162 -15.25 12.38 9.04
N ALA A 163 -15.87 11.29 8.61
CA ALA A 163 -17.16 11.30 7.90
C ALA A 163 -17.93 9.99 8.08
N THR A 164 -19.19 9.97 7.60
CA THR A 164 -19.96 8.73 7.48
C THR A 164 -20.50 8.63 6.07
N VAL A 165 -20.25 7.49 5.42
CA VAL A 165 -20.77 7.19 4.08
C VAL A 165 -21.95 6.27 4.19
N GLU A 166 -23.03 6.61 3.49
CA GLU A 166 -24.27 5.83 3.47
C GLU A 166 -24.37 5.00 2.18
N THR A 167 -24.78 3.73 2.30
CA THR A 167 -24.92 2.84 1.14
C THR A 167 -26.06 1.84 1.31
N TRP A 168 -26.57 1.36 0.18
CA TRP A 168 -27.56 0.27 0.11
C TRP A 168 -26.93 -1.10 -0.07
N GLU A 169 -25.59 -1.15 -0.30
CA GLU A 169 -24.90 -2.43 -0.47
C GLU A 169 -25.09 -3.33 0.77
N PRO A 170 -25.38 -4.62 0.58
CA PRO A 170 -25.46 -5.56 1.69
C PRO A 170 -24.16 -5.60 2.50
N LEU A 171 -24.25 -5.63 3.83
CA LEU A 171 -23.06 -5.66 4.70
C LEU A 171 -22.12 -6.83 4.37
N LYS A 172 -22.67 -7.98 3.97
CA LYS A 172 -21.90 -9.15 3.54
C LYS A 172 -21.01 -8.83 2.33
N ASP A 173 -21.53 -8.08 1.35
CA ASP A 173 -20.82 -7.76 0.13
C ASP A 173 -19.73 -6.70 0.41
N ILE A 174 -20.00 -5.75 1.30
CA ILE A 174 -18.99 -4.80 1.78
C ILE A 174 -17.89 -5.54 2.54
N PHE A 175 -18.27 -6.45 3.45
CA PHE A 175 -17.32 -7.24 4.24
C PHE A 175 -16.40 -8.10 3.37
N ALA A 176 -16.91 -8.65 2.26
CA ALA A 176 -16.13 -9.42 1.30
C ALA A 176 -15.04 -8.59 0.56
N LYS A 177 -15.19 -7.27 0.51
CA LYS A 177 -14.18 -6.35 -0.07
C LYS A 177 -13.09 -5.97 0.93
N LEU A 178 -13.30 -6.21 2.22
CA LEU A 178 -12.35 -5.85 3.27
C LEU A 178 -11.21 -6.88 3.39
N PRO A 179 -10.02 -6.47 3.82
CA PRO A 179 -8.88 -7.38 4.01
C PRO A 179 -9.21 -8.46 5.05
N TYR A 180 -8.90 -9.69 4.68
CA TYR A 180 -9.12 -10.84 5.56
C TYR A 180 -8.33 -10.72 6.88
N GLY A 181 -9.00 -10.95 7.98
CA GLY A 181 -8.41 -10.97 9.32
C GLY A 181 -8.06 -9.60 9.90
N GLU A 182 -8.54 -8.49 9.31
CA GLU A 182 -8.36 -7.12 9.84
C GLU A 182 -9.69 -6.50 10.31
N PHE A 183 -10.79 -7.13 9.92
CA PHE A 183 -12.14 -6.74 10.29
C PHE A 183 -12.89 -7.92 10.88
N GLY A 184 -13.81 -7.65 11.79
CA GLY A 184 -14.61 -8.67 12.41
C GLY A 184 -15.99 -8.20 12.82
N TYR A 185 -16.94 -9.15 12.83
CA TYR A 185 -18.28 -8.90 13.35
C TYR A 185 -18.25 -8.86 14.88
N ILE A 186 -18.88 -7.83 15.47
CA ILE A 186 -19.16 -7.75 16.90
C ILE A 186 -20.66 -7.93 17.20
N GLN A 187 -21.52 -7.77 16.18
CA GLN A 187 -22.96 -8.01 16.19
C GLN A 187 -23.43 -8.39 14.79
N LYS A 188 -24.68 -8.90 14.65
CA LYS A 188 -25.26 -9.28 13.37
C LYS A 188 -25.16 -8.19 12.28
N GLY A 189 -25.25 -6.92 12.68
CA GLY A 189 -25.24 -5.77 11.77
C GLY A 189 -24.02 -4.86 11.95
N THR A 190 -22.99 -5.25 12.70
CA THR A 190 -21.85 -4.37 12.99
C THR A 190 -20.53 -5.09 12.77
N VAL A 191 -19.69 -4.50 11.91
CA VAL A 191 -18.32 -4.92 11.61
C VAL A 191 -17.37 -3.82 12.06
N ILE A 192 -16.27 -4.16 12.68
CA ILE A 192 -15.26 -3.20 13.14
C ILE A 192 -13.91 -3.44 12.48
N ASN A 193 -13.12 -2.39 12.39
CA ASN A 193 -11.71 -2.44 12.05
C ASN A 193 -10.87 -2.71 13.31
N PHE A 194 -10.11 -3.79 13.33
CA PHE A 194 -9.28 -4.17 14.47
C PHE A 194 -8.15 -3.18 14.73
N GLU A 195 -7.63 -2.52 13.68
CA GLU A 195 -6.61 -1.47 13.80
C GLU A 195 -7.09 -0.28 14.65
N LYS A 196 -8.40 -0.02 14.63
CA LYS A 196 -9.01 1.12 15.33
C LYS A 196 -9.38 0.84 16.79
N VAL A 197 -9.22 -0.40 17.23
CA VAL A 197 -9.53 -0.80 18.62
C VAL A 197 -8.47 -0.24 19.56
N SER A 198 -8.85 0.67 20.44
CA SER A 198 -7.98 1.26 21.45
C SER A 198 -8.11 0.58 22.82
N CYS A 199 -9.25 -0.05 23.11
CA CYS A 199 -9.47 -0.79 24.34
C CYS A 199 -10.50 -1.90 24.14
N VAL A 200 -10.26 -3.05 24.78
CA VAL A 200 -11.20 -4.18 24.80
C VAL A 200 -11.63 -4.43 26.22
N MET A 201 -12.94 -4.41 26.48
CA MET A 201 -13.56 -4.71 27.76
C MET A 201 -14.31 -6.05 27.72
N LYS A 202 -14.89 -6.46 28.85
CA LYS A 202 -15.60 -7.75 28.97
C LYS A 202 -16.73 -7.92 27.94
N ASN A 203 -17.49 -6.85 27.64
CA ASN A 203 -18.66 -6.89 26.76
C ASN A 203 -18.71 -5.76 25.73
N SER A 204 -17.67 -4.95 25.62
CA SER A 204 -17.58 -3.80 24.71
C SER A 204 -16.17 -3.54 24.28
N ILE A 205 -16.03 -2.73 23.23
CA ILE A 205 -14.76 -2.21 22.73
C ILE A 205 -14.83 -0.70 22.63
N ILE A 206 -13.68 -0.06 22.67
CA ILE A 206 -13.53 1.37 22.38
C ILE A 206 -12.69 1.53 21.13
N LEU A 207 -13.22 2.27 20.16
CA LEU A 207 -12.52 2.65 18.92
C LEU A 207 -11.97 4.06 19.07
N GLU A 208 -10.69 4.26 18.70
CA GLU A 208 -9.98 5.56 18.68
C GLU A 208 -10.22 6.42 19.94
N LYS A 209 -10.42 5.77 21.10
CA LYS A 209 -10.69 6.40 22.42
C LYS A 209 -12.01 7.20 22.52
N THR A 210 -12.85 7.17 21.51
CA THR A 210 -14.07 7.99 21.44
C THR A 210 -15.37 7.19 21.32
N THR A 211 -15.38 6.12 20.55
CA THR A 211 -16.59 5.36 20.22
C THR A 211 -16.63 4.04 20.96
N THR A 212 -17.62 3.85 21.83
CA THR A 212 -17.85 2.57 22.55
C THR A 212 -18.93 1.74 21.86
N LEU A 213 -18.60 0.50 21.51
CA LEU A 213 -19.51 -0.45 20.87
C LEU A 213 -19.63 -1.73 21.72
N ASN A 214 -20.86 -2.24 21.89
CA ASN A 214 -21.10 -3.47 22.61
C ASN A 214 -20.88 -4.71 21.74
N ILE A 215 -20.28 -5.76 22.32
CA ILE A 215 -20.11 -7.06 21.67
C ILE A 215 -21.33 -7.93 21.96
N GLY A 216 -22.02 -8.40 20.93
CA GLY A 216 -23.16 -9.31 21.04
C GLY A 216 -22.69 -10.67 21.59
N ARG A 217 -23.51 -11.30 22.46
CA ARG A 217 -23.15 -12.57 23.13
C ARG A 217 -22.69 -13.65 22.14
N GLN A 218 -23.38 -13.80 21.01
CA GLN A 218 -23.10 -14.80 19.97
C GLN A 218 -21.79 -14.53 19.22
N TYR A 219 -21.31 -13.30 19.19
CA TYR A 219 -20.13 -12.88 18.46
C TYR A 219 -18.87 -12.82 19.33
N LYS A 220 -19.05 -12.95 20.64
CA LYS A 220 -17.97 -12.69 21.63
C LYS A 220 -16.76 -13.61 21.39
N GLN A 221 -16.98 -14.93 21.35
CA GLN A 221 -15.90 -15.90 21.18
C GLN A 221 -15.19 -15.65 19.85
N THR A 222 -15.93 -15.61 18.73
CA THR A 222 -15.38 -15.40 17.38
C THR A 222 -14.63 -14.07 17.26
N PHE A 223 -15.16 -13.01 17.90
CA PHE A 223 -14.47 -11.71 17.94
C PHE A 223 -13.11 -11.83 18.61
N PHE A 224 -13.05 -12.43 19.80
CA PHE A 224 -11.78 -12.56 20.54
C PHE A 224 -10.77 -13.43 19.79
N ASP A 225 -11.21 -14.54 19.20
CA ASP A 225 -10.34 -15.43 18.42
C ASP A 225 -9.71 -14.69 17.24
N HIS A 226 -10.51 -13.93 16.48
CA HIS A 226 -10.03 -13.16 15.33
C HIS A 226 -9.17 -11.97 15.75
N TYR A 227 -9.55 -11.25 16.82
CA TYR A 227 -8.80 -10.09 17.30
C TYR A 227 -7.43 -10.48 17.86
N PHE A 228 -7.35 -11.56 18.64
CA PHE A 228 -6.05 -12.05 19.12
C PHE A 228 -5.18 -12.61 17.99
N ALA A 229 -5.77 -13.27 16.99
CA ALA A 229 -5.04 -13.67 15.80
C ALA A 229 -4.50 -12.46 15.00
N TYR A 230 -5.21 -11.34 15.00
CA TYR A 230 -4.75 -10.07 14.42
C TYR A 230 -3.60 -9.47 15.22
N MET A 231 -3.68 -9.44 16.54
CA MET A 231 -2.66 -8.87 17.44
C MET A 231 -1.37 -9.69 17.50
N GLY A 232 -1.43 -10.98 17.14
CA GLY A 232 -0.27 -11.88 17.11
C GLY A 232 0.51 -11.86 15.78
N LYS A 233 0.10 -11.03 14.81
CA LYS A 233 0.82 -10.78 13.55
C LYS A 233 1.84 -9.66 13.73
#